data_886a9883e7d7c62d0187cf80efc5d5eb
#
_entry.id   886a9883e7d7c62d0187cf80efc5d5eb
#
_cell.length_a   1.000
_cell.length_b   1.000
_cell.length_c   1.000
_cell.angle_alpha   90.00
_cell.angle_beta   90.00
_cell.angle_gamma   90.00
#
_symmetry.space_group_name_H-M   'P 1'
#
loop_
_entity.id
_entity.type
_entity.pdbx_description
1 polymer ?
#
loop_
_entity_poly.entity_id
_entity_poly.type
_entity_poly.pdbx_seq_one_letter_code
_entity_poly.pdbx_strand_id
1 'polypeptide(L)'
;MSGEPPVRRAVVFDLDGTLIDSLPDIVWSFRAAFDAEGLPAPDEAEVRARVGPPLEEMAAAFVSDAAKVAAVCDAYRSIYPRHFTERTRPFPGVVEVLVELRRRDWLLAVATTKRTATARELVEALGLDAFLDHVQGSDDLPHKPAPDVVLAALAALSADGAGMVGDTVTDLQAGRAAALR
;
A
#
# COMPACT_ATOMS: atom_id res chain seq x y z
N MET A 1 32.99 -8.41 -26.69
CA MET A 1 31.71 -9.14 -26.44
C MET A 1 31.01 -8.39 -25.34
N SER A 2 30.17 -7.42 -25.71
CA SER A 2 29.31 -6.68 -24.78
C SER A 2 28.10 -7.54 -24.49
N GLY A 3 28.17 -8.35 -23.42
CA GLY A 3 26.99 -9.04 -22.90
C GLY A 3 26.03 -7.99 -22.38
N GLU A 4 24.80 -8.00 -22.88
CA GLU A 4 23.70 -7.28 -22.21
C GLU A 4 23.64 -7.71 -20.74
N PRO A 5 23.49 -6.77 -19.80
CA PRO A 5 23.35 -7.14 -18.41
C PRO A 5 22.15 -8.09 -18.26
N PRO A 6 22.24 -9.08 -17.36
CA PRO A 6 21.14 -10.03 -17.16
C PRO A 6 19.89 -9.26 -16.76
N VAL A 7 18.77 -9.59 -17.42
CA VAL A 7 17.43 -9.07 -17.12
C VAL A 7 17.11 -9.36 -15.64
N ARG A 8 17.02 -8.32 -14.83
CA ARG A 8 16.64 -8.44 -13.42
C ARG A 8 15.12 -8.49 -13.30
N ARG A 9 14.58 -9.62 -12.90
CA ARG A 9 13.14 -9.81 -12.76
C ARG A 9 12.64 -9.34 -11.41
N ALA A 10 11.54 -8.61 -11.40
CA ALA A 10 10.90 -8.16 -10.17
C ALA A 10 9.41 -8.54 -10.12
N VAL A 11 8.93 -8.83 -8.91
CA VAL A 11 7.50 -8.89 -8.60
C VAL A 11 7.16 -7.69 -7.74
N VAL A 12 6.12 -6.98 -8.13
CA VAL A 12 5.59 -5.82 -7.39
C VAL A 12 4.31 -6.26 -6.69
N PHE A 13 4.22 -5.99 -5.40
CA PHE A 13 3.06 -6.31 -4.57
C PHE A 13 2.35 -5.02 -4.14
N ASP A 14 1.04 -5.06 -4.07
CA ASP A 14 0.34 -4.14 -3.18
C ASP A 14 0.57 -4.53 -1.72
N LEU A 15 0.25 -3.65 -0.80
CA LEU A 15 0.47 -3.86 0.63
C LEU A 15 -0.80 -4.30 1.35
N ASP A 16 -1.79 -3.40 1.41
CA ASP A 16 -3.02 -3.59 2.17
C ASP A 16 -4.00 -4.53 1.46
N GLY A 17 -4.41 -5.62 2.11
CA GLY A 17 -5.25 -6.63 1.48
C GLY A 17 -4.49 -7.65 0.64
N THR A 18 -3.19 -7.44 0.40
CA THR A 18 -2.34 -8.33 -0.38
C THR A 18 -1.25 -8.99 0.46
N LEU A 19 -0.32 -8.24 1.01
CA LEU A 19 0.71 -8.77 1.92
C LEU A 19 0.24 -8.79 3.37
N ILE A 20 -0.61 -7.83 3.76
CA ILE A 20 -1.04 -7.65 5.15
C ILE A 20 -2.55 -7.46 5.25
N ASP A 21 -3.13 -8.01 6.31
CA ASP A 21 -4.49 -7.68 6.78
C ASP A 21 -4.40 -6.47 7.73
N SER A 22 -4.46 -5.28 7.15
CA SER A 22 -4.41 -4.00 7.86
C SER A 22 -5.78 -3.37 8.09
N LEU A 23 -6.81 -3.96 7.51
CA LEU A 23 -8.17 -3.41 7.52
C LEU A 23 -8.71 -3.10 8.93
N PRO A 24 -8.49 -3.94 9.96
CA PRO A 24 -8.96 -3.65 11.32
C PRO A 24 -8.38 -2.35 11.90
N ASP A 25 -7.08 -2.10 11.71
CA ASP A 25 -6.41 -0.92 12.25
C ASP A 25 -6.69 0.34 11.41
N ILE A 26 -6.85 0.20 10.10
CA ILE A 26 -7.28 1.28 9.22
C ILE A 26 -8.67 1.76 9.63
N VAL A 27 -9.63 0.85 9.77
CA VAL A 27 -11.03 1.17 10.12
C VAL A 27 -11.11 1.82 11.50
N TRP A 28 -10.43 1.26 12.49
CA TRP A 28 -10.39 1.81 13.82
C TRP A 28 -9.82 3.23 13.84
N SER A 29 -8.65 3.43 13.22
CA SER A 29 -7.98 4.74 13.17
C SER A 29 -8.79 5.78 12.40
N PHE A 30 -9.47 5.36 11.33
CA PHE A 30 -10.31 6.26 10.54
C PHE A 30 -11.50 6.76 11.36
N ARG A 31 -12.18 5.89 12.06
CA ARG A 31 -13.28 6.25 12.95
C ARG A 31 -12.81 7.13 14.12
N ALA A 32 -11.67 6.79 14.72
CA ALA A 32 -11.07 7.60 15.77
C ALA A 32 -10.69 9.02 15.30
N ALA A 33 -10.33 9.18 14.01
CA ALA A 33 -10.07 10.49 13.43
C ALA A 33 -11.34 11.36 13.36
N PHE A 34 -12.49 10.78 13.03
CA PHE A 34 -13.78 11.48 13.07
C PHE A 34 -14.16 11.90 14.48
N ASP A 35 -14.00 11.00 15.45
CA ASP A 35 -14.27 11.29 16.86
C ASP A 35 -13.37 12.45 17.38
N ALA A 36 -12.09 12.44 17.00
CA ALA A 36 -11.15 13.49 17.38
C ALA A 36 -11.53 14.89 16.85
N GLU A 37 -12.17 14.93 15.67
CA GLU A 37 -12.67 16.17 15.05
C GLU A 37 -14.11 16.52 15.47
N GLY A 38 -14.68 15.79 16.44
CA GLY A 38 -16.06 16.01 16.91
C GLY A 38 -17.12 15.71 15.85
N LEU A 39 -16.80 14.88 14.87
CA LEU A 39 -17.71 14.44 13.82
C LEU A 39 -18.30 13.07 14.16
N PRO A 40 -19.54 12.76 13.72
CA PRO A 40 -20.08 11.42 13.88
C PRO A 40 -19.17 10.38 13.19
N ALA A 41 -18.66 9.40 13.95
CA ALA A 41 -17.86 8.33 13.37
C ALA A 41 -18.71 7.51 12.39
N PRO A 42 -18.20 7.26 11.15
CA PRO A 42 -18.94 6.48 10.18
C PRO A 42 -19.08 5.01 10.61
N ASP A 43 -20.05 4.32 10.04
CA ASP A 43 -20.24 2.89 10.30
C ASP A 43 -19.03 2.06 9.87
N GLU A 44 -18.67 1.06 10.66
CA GLU A 44 -17.48 0.23 10.40
C GLU A 44 -17.56 -0.51 9.05
N ALA A 45 -18.75 -1.04 8.70
CA ALA A 45 -18.93 -1.75 7.45
C ALA A 45 -18.84 -0.81 6.24
N GLU A 46 -19.30 0.44 6.39
CA GLU A 46 -19.19 1.46 5.36
C GLU A 46 -17.74 1.90 5.14
N VAL A 47 -16.95 2.04 6.22
CA VAL A 47 -15.51 2.33 6.12
C VAL A 47 -14.78 1.18 5.43
N ARG A 48 -15.03 -0.07 5.86
CA ARG A 48 -14.44 -1.27 5.24
C ARG A 48 -14.66 -1.33 3.74
N ALA A 49 -15.88 -1.03 3.31
CA ALA A 49 -16.24 -1.06 1.89
C ALA A 49 -15.56 0.03 1.04
N ARG A 50 -14.93 1.01 1.68
CA ARG A 50 -14.29 2.16 1.02
C ARG A 50 -12.78 2.22 1.20
N VAL A 51 -12.17 1.25 1.85
CA VAL A 51 -10.70 1.15 1.94
C VAL A 51 -10.13 0.76 0.58
N GLY A 52 -9.05 1.42 0.17
CA GLY A 52 -8.34 1.21 -1.09
C GLY A 52 -7.96 2.50 -1.81
N PRO A 53 -8.90 3.44 -2.05
CA PRO A 53 -8.59 4.79 -2.55
C PRO A 53 -7.69 5.59 -1.60
N PRO A 54 -7.13 6.72 -2.08
CA PRO A 54 -6.43 7.69 -1.24
C PRO A 54 -7.28 8.15 -0.05
N LEU A 55 -6.61 8.48 1.05
CA LEU A 55 -7.25 8.87 2.31
C LEU A 55 -8.24 10.04 2.13
N GLU A 56 -7.89 11.02 1.31
CA GLU A 56 -8.70 12.18 1.03
C GLU A 56 -10.01 11.82 0.32
N GLU A 57 -9.95 10.91 -0.64
CA GLU A 57 -11.13 10.42 -1.35
C GLU A 57 -12.02 9.60 -0.41
N MET A 58 -11.40 8.80 0.44
CA MET A 58 -12.11 8.01 1.44
C MET A 58 -12.83 8.92 2.45
N ALA A 59 -12.16 9.97 2.96
CA ALA A 59 -12.76 10.94 3.87
C ALA A 59 -13.86 11.76 3.20
N ALA A 60 -13.67 12.19 1.96
CA ALA A 60 -14.65 12.96 1.19
C ALA A 60 -15.95 12.18 0.91
N ALA A 61 -15.92 10.84 0.97
CA ALA A 61 -17.13 10.03 0.87
C ALA A 61 -18.07 10.16 2.08
N PHE A 62 -17.58 10.66 3.21
CA PHE A 62 -18.35 10.82 4.46
C PHE A 62 -18.56 12.29 4.85
N VAL A 63 -17.72 13.19 4.36
CA VAL A 63 -17.76 14.62 4.69
C VAL A 63 -17.63 15.45 3.42
N SER A 64 -18.58 16.37 3.18
CA SER A 64 -18.59 17.21 1.99
C SER A 64 -17.78 18.51 2.14
N ASP A 65 -17.47 18.94 3.37
CA ASP A 65 -16.70 20.15 3.68
C ASP A 65 -15.21 19.86 3.55
N ALA A 66 -14.54 20.53 2.63
CA ALA A 66 -13.12 20.31 2.33
C ALA A 66 -12.20 20.59 3.55
N ALA A 67 -12.54 21.56 4.40
CA ALA A 67 -11.75 21.83 5.60
C ALA A 67 -11.86 20.69 6.62
N LYS A 68 -13.06 20.11 6.77
CA LYS A 68 -13.28 18.95 7.63
C LYS A 68 -12.62 17.70 7.06
N VAL A 69 -12.64 17.49 5.74
CA VAL A 69 -11.89 16.42 5.10
C VAL A 69 -10.41 16.50 5.44
N ALA A 70 -9.81 17.71 5.30
CA ALA A 70 -8.40 17.93 5.64
C ALA A 70 -8.13 17.63 7.13
N ALA A 71 -8.97 18.12 8.04
CA ALA A 71 -8.84 17.89 9.47
C ALA A 71 -8.90 16.39 9.83
N VAL A 72 -9.87 15.65 9.29
CA VAL A 72 -9.97 14.19 9.48
C VAL A 72 -8.73 13.48 8.95
N CYS A 73 -8.23 13.87 7.76
CA CYS A 73 -7.01 13.28 7.20
C CYS A 73 -5.78 13.54 8.08
N ASP A 74 -5.64 14.75 8.63
CA ASP A 74 -4.53 15.08 9.51
C ASP A 74 -4.63 14.35 10.86
N ALA A 75 -5.82 14.25 11.43
CA ALA A 75 -6.09 13.42 12.61
C ALA A 75 -5.74 11.95 12.35
N TYR A 76 -6.19 11.37 11.22
CA TYR A 76 -5.85 10.00 10.83
C TYR A 76 -4.33 9.79 10.72
N ARG A 77 -3.62 10.70 10.06
CA ARG A 77 -2.15 10.63 9.90
C ARG A 77 -1.41 10.70 11.24
N SER A 78 -2.00 11.34 12.23
CA SER A 78 -1.47 11.40 13.59
C SER A 78 -1.78 10.12 14.40
N ILE A 79 -2.95 9.53 14.20
CA ILE A 79 -3.47 8.38 14.97
C ILE A 79 -2.92 7.07 14.40
N TYR A 80 -3.07 6.85 13.09
CA TYR A 80 -2.79 5.55 12.45
C TYR A 80 -1.38 5.00 12.73
N PRO A 81 -0.27 5.77 12.66
CA PRO A 81 1.06 5.24 12.92
C PRO A 81 1.29 4.72 14.35
N ARG A 82 0.45 5.13 15.29
CA ARG A 82 0.54 4.68 16.69
C ARG A 82 -0.21 3.36 16.94
N HIS A 83 -1.09 2.97 16.02
CA HIS A 83 -2.02 1.83 16.18
C HIS A 83 -1.94 0.82 15.06
N PHE A 84 -1.19 1.09 14.00
CA PHE A 84 -1.17 0.34 12.75
C PHE A 84 -0.63 -1.09 12.83
N THR A 85 -0.09 -1.50 14.00
CA THR A 85 0.37 -2.87 14.27
C THR A 85 -0.39 -3.57 15.39
N GLU A 86 -1.46 -2.98 15.91
CA GLU A 86 -2.21 -3.59 17.01
C GLU A 86 -2.90 -4.88 16.55
N ARG A 87 -3.51 -4.86 15.37
CA ARG A 87 -4.27 -5.97 14.77
C ARG A 87 -3.74 -6.37 13.40
N THR A 88 -3.02 -5.48 12.72
CA THR A 88 -2.42 -5.75 11.41
C THR A 88 -1.42 -6.89 11.50
N ARG A 89 -1.53 -7.86 10.60
CA ARG A 89 -0.65 -9.02 10.49
C ARG A 89 -0.41 -9.36 9.02
N PRO A 90 0.74 -9.94 8.66
CA PRO A 90 0.89 -10.57 7.34
C PRO A 90 -0.17 -11.65 7.14
N PHE A 91 -0.69 -11.75 5.91
CA PHE A 91 -1.57 -12.89 5.59
C PHE A 91 -0.82 -14.22 5.72
N PRO A 92 -1.52 -15.31 6.09
CA PRO A 92 -0.92 -16.65 6.10
C PRO A 92 -0.29 -17.00 4.75
N GLY A 93 0.94 -17.50 4.74
CA GLY A 93 1.67 -17.90 3.54
C GLY A 93 2.47 -16.77 2.86
N VAL A 94 2.33 -15.51 3.27
CA VAL A 94 3.05 -14.38 2.66
C VAL A 94 4.56 -14.54 2.85
N VAL A 95 5.03 -14.79 4.05
CA VAL A 95 6.47 -14.92 4.33
C VAL A 95 7.07 -16.06 3.53
N GLU A 96 6.39 -17.19 3.46
CA GLU A 96 6.81 -18.37 2.69
C GLU A 96 6.94 -18.07 1.20
N VAL A 97 5.99 -17.30 0.63
CA VAL A 97 6.03 -16.88 -0.78
C VAL A 97 7.20 -15.92 -1.03
N LEU A 98 7.39 -14.92 -0.16
CA LEU A 98 8.49 -13.97 -0.29
C LEU A 98 9.86 -14.67 -0.21
N VAL A 99 10.03 -15.61 0.74
CA VAL A 99 11.24 -16.43 0.87
C VAL A 99 11.49 -17.25 -0.40
N GLU A 100 10.46 -17.89 -0.94
CA GLU A 100 10.62 -18.74 -2.14
C GLU A 100 10.93 -17.90 -3.39
N LEU A 101 10.36 -16.71 -3.54
CA LEU A 101 10.70 -15.80 -4.62
C LEU A 101 12.16 -15.31 -4.50
N ARG A 102 12.60 -14.97 -3.29
CA ARG A 102 14.02 -14.61 -3.02
C ARG A 102 14.98 -15.74 -3.37
N ARG A 103 14.63 -16.99 -3.04
CA ARG A 103 15.43 -18.17 -3.42
C ARG A 103 15.55 -18.36 -4.93
N ARG A 104 14.63 -17.79 -5.71
CA ARG A 104 14.65 -17.80 -7.19
C ARG A 104 15.26 -16.54 -7.79
N ASP A 105 15.97 -15.77 -6.99
CA ASP A 105 16.64 -14.52 -7.38
C ASP A 105 15.71 -13.44 -7.93
N TRP A 106 14.43 -13.43 -7.47
CA TRP A 106 13.50 -12.37 -7.79
C TRP A 106 13.75 -11.15 -6.89
N LEU A 107 13.67 -9.98 -7.49
CA LEU A 107 13.56 -8.72 -6.74
C LEU A 107 12.11 -8.50 -6.34
N LEU A 108 11.91 -8.02 -5.12
CA LEU A 108 10.58 -7.86 -4.54
C LEU A 108 10.37 -6.43 -4.11
N ALA A 109 9.31 -5.79 -4.61
CA ALA A 109 8.95 -4.45 -4.22
C ALA A 109 7.48 -4.36 -3.81
N VAL A 110 7.19 -3.35 -3.00
CA VAL A 110 5.82 -2.90 -2.70
C VAL A 110 5.51 -1.65 -3.53
N ALA A 111 4.29 -1.58 -4.08
CA ALA A 111 3.70 -0.38 -4.67
C ALA A 111 2.30 -0.15 -4.10
N THR A 112 2.16 0.83 -3.21
CA THR A 112 0.93 1.07 -2.41
C THR A 112 0.41 2.50 -2.53
N THR A 113 -0.88 2.69 -2.29
CA THR A 113 -1.50 4.03 -2.17
C THR A 113 -1.15 4.74 -0.86
N LYS A 114 -0.58 4.03 0.13
CA LYS A 114 -0.04 4.67 1.33
C LYS A 114 1.12 5.61 1.00
N ARG A 115 1.41 6.55 1.90
CA ARG A 115 2.65 7.34 1.84
C ARG A 115 3.86 6.43 2.10
N THR A 116 4.94 6.66 1.39
CA THR A 116 6.16 5.83 1.46
C THR A 116 6.68 5.68 2.89
N ALA A 117 6.73 6.76 3.66
CA ALA A 117 7.18 6.72 5.06
C ALA A 117 6.35 5.75 5.90
N THR A 118 5.02 5.89 5.87
CA THR A 118 4.11 5.02 6.63
C THR A 118 4.18 3.57 6.17
N ALA A 119 4.30 3.32 4.86
CA ALA A 119 4.42 1.97 4.33
C ALA A 119 5.72 1.28 4.79
N ARG A 120 6.84 2.01 4.80
CA ARG A 120 8.14 1.50 5.28
C ARG A 120 8.11 1.18 6.77
N GLU A 121 7.61 2.09 7.59
CA GLU A 121 7.47 1.87 9.04
C GLU A 121 6.62 0.64 9.34
N LEU A 122 5.51 0.44 8.60
CA LEU A 122 4.62 -0.70 8.76
C LEU A 122 5.28 -2.01 8.34
N VAL A 123 5.96 -2.01 7.19
CA VAL A 123 6.69 -3.18 6.66
C VAL A 123 7.80 -3.59 7.62
N GLU A 124 8.57 -2.63 8.17
CA GLU A 124 9.61 -2.85 9.16
C GLU A 124 9.03 -3.42 10.47
N ALA A 125 7.98 -2.80 11.00
CA ALA A 125 7.33 -3.24 12.23
C ALA A 125 6.76 -4.67 12.14
N LEU A 126 6.42 -5.13 10.94
CA LEU A 126 5.95 -6.49 10.68
C LEU A 126 7.07 -7.48 10.28
N GLY A 127 8.32 -7.02 10.20
CA GLY A 127 9.47 -7.83 9.83
C GLY A 127 9.47 -8.28 8.36
N LEU A 128 8.74 -7.60 7.49
CA LEU A 128 8.68 -7.89 6.05
C LEU A 128 9.82 -7.21 5.27
N ASP A 129 10.45 -6.19 5.83
CA ASP A 129 11.58 -5.45 5.26
C ASP A 129 12.76 -6.36 4.90
N ALA A 130 12.99 -7.43 5.68
CA ALA A 130 14.03 -8.42 5.41
C ALA A 130 13.87 -9.14 4.07
N PHE A 131 12.69 -9.14 3.48
CA PHE A 131 12.38 -9.83 2.23
C PHE A 131 12.22 -8.90 1.03
N LEU A 132 11.99 -7.61 1.27
CA LEU A 132 11.67 -6.62 0.25
C LEU A 132 12.91 -5.79 -0.13
N ASP A 133 13.14 -5.62 -1.41
CA ASP A 133 14.24 -4.78 -1.92
C ASP A 133 13.85 -3.30 -1.99
N HIS A 134 12.54 -2.99 -2.12
CA HIS A 134 12.05 -1.63 -2.17
C HIS A 134 10.59 -1.51 -1.71
N VAL A 135 10.27 -0.40 -1.08
CA VAL A 135 8.90 -0.01 -0.71
C VAL A 135 8.61 1.37 -1.29
N GLN A 136 7.65 1.45 -2.19
CA GLN A 136 7.18 2.64 -2.88
C GLN A 136 5.74 2.95 -2.49
N GLY A 137 5.55 4.09 -1.86
CA GLY A 137 4.24 4.70 -1.66
C GLY A 137 3.88 5.65 -2.79
N SER A 138 2.64 6.11 -2.82
CA SER A 138 2.20 7.03 -3.86
C SER A 138 2.75 8.46 -3.66
N ASP A 139 2.87 8.94 -2.42
CA ASP A 139 3.29 10.31 -2.10
C ASP A 139 2.62 11.33 -3.05
N ASP A 140 3.41 11.97 -3.94
CA ASP A 140 2.94 12.92 -4.96
C ASP A 140 2.72 12.27 -6.34
N LEU A 141 2.84 10.94 -6.44
CA LEU A 141 2.61 10.20 -7.69
C LEU A 141 1.12 9.98 -7.93
N PRO A 142 0.68 9.92 -9.19
CA PRO A 142 -0.65 9.45 -9.54
C PRO A 142 -0.94 8.09 -8.91
N HIS A 143 -2.13 7.98 -8.30
CA HIS A 143 -2.55 6.74 -7.63
C HIS A 143 -2.98 5.67 -8.64
N LYS A 144 -2.89 4.40 -8.23
CA LYS A 144 -3.50 3.30 -8.99
C LYS A 144 -4.97 3.62 -9.29
N PRO A 145 -5.46 3.45 -10.52
CA PRO A 145 -4.95 2.59 -11.59
C PRO A 145 -3.83 3.16 -12.49
N ALA A 146 -3.32 4.39 -12.24
CA ALA A 146 -2.15 4.88 -12.95
C ALA A 146 -0.92 3.99 -12.66
N PRO A 147 -0.01 3.79 -13.64
CA PRO A 147 1.14 2.91 -13.47
C PRO A 147 2.29 3.50 -12.64
N ASP A 148 2.21 4.78 -12.29
CA ASP A 148 3.32 5.60 -11.82
C ASP A 148 4.01 5.02 -10.58
N VAL A 149 3.25 4.60 -9.57
CA VAL A 149 3.80 3.99 -8.35
C VAL A 149 4.48 2.65 -8.63
N VAL A 150 3.96 1.87 -9.59
CA VAL A 150 4.54 0.59 -10.01
C VAL A 150 5.84 0.82 -10.78
N LEU A 151 5.82 1.77 -11.72
CA LEU A 151 7.00 2.14 -12.51
C LEU A 151 8.11 2.72 -11.63
N ALA A 152 7.75 3.54 -10.63
CA ALA A 152 8.72 4.08 -9.67
C ALA A 152 9.39 2.95 -8.85
N ALA A 153 8.62 1.96 -8.40
CA ALA A 153 9.16 0.80 -7.70
C ALA A 153 10.15 0.00 -8.58
N LEU A 154 9.79 -0.25 -9.85
CA LEU A 154 10.67 -0.95 -10.79
C LEU A 154 11.94 -0.16 -11.12
N ALA A 155 11.80 1.16 -11.29
CA ALA A 155 12.97 2.04 -11.56
C ALA A 155 13.96 2.04 -10.39
N ALA A 156 13.46 2.07 -9.14
CA ALA A 156 14.28 1.98 -7.95
C ALA A 156 15.10 0.66 -7.88
N LEU A 157 14.54 -0.42 -8.40
CA LEU A 157 15.21 -1.72 -8.47
C LEU A 157 16.12 -1.87 -9.68
N SER A 158 16.06 -0.96 -10.66
CA SER A 158 16.68 -1.13 -11.98
C SER A 158 16.32 -2.50 -12.57
N ALA A 159 15.04 -2.83 -12.57
CA ALA A 159 14.53 -4.15 -12.92
C ALA A 159 13.41 -4.08 -13.96
N ASP A 160 13.34 -5.13 -14.79
CA ASP A 160 12.18 -5.39 -15.62
C ASP A 160 11.14 -6.14 -14.78
N GLY A 161 9.93 -5.63 -14.72
CA GLY A 161 8.85 -6.27 -13.98
C GLY A 161 8.35 -7.53 -14.69
N ALA A 162 7.98 -8.53 -13.91
CA ALA A 162 7.36 -9.74 -14.43
C ALA A 162 5.89 -9.85 -14.04
N GLY A 163 5.47 -9.25 -12.94
CA GLY A 163 4.08 -9.27 -12.52
C GLY A 163 3.78 -8.29 -11.40
N MET A 164 2.51 -7.90 -11.31
CA MET A 164 1.93 -7.22 -10.16
C MET A 164 0.94 -8.13 -9.46
N VAL A 165 1.03 -8.20 -8.15
CA VAL A 165 0.12 -8.92 -7.27
C VAL A 165 -0.63 -7.91 -6.42
N GLY A 166 -1.94 -7.95 -6.44
CA GLY A 166 -2.82 -7.07 -5.68
C GLY A 166 -4.21 -7.66 -5.56
N ASP A 167 -5.01 -7.17 -4.63
CA ASP A 167 -6.35 -7.67 -4.33
C ASP A 167 -7.47 -6.84 -4.99
N THR A 168 -7.12 -5.72 -5.63
CA THR A 168 -8.09 -4.80 -6.25
C THR A 168 -7.98 -4.76 -7.78
N VAL A 169 -9.07 -4.32 -8.41
CA VAL A 169 -9.09 -4.07 -9.87
C VAL A 169 -8.09 -2.97 -10.24
N THR A 170 -7.87 -1.98 -9.39
CA THR A 170 -6.93 -0.88 -9.64
C THR A 170 -5.48 -1.38 -9.68
N ASP A 171 -5.12 -2.41 -8.91
CA ASP A 171 -3.80 -3.06 -8.97
C ASP A 171 -3.57 -3.73 -10.32
N LEU A 172 -4.57 -4.51 -10.77
CA LEU A 172 -4.51 -5.18 -12.07
C LEU A 172 -4.40 -4.17 -13.22
N GLN A 173 -5.12 -3.06 -13.14
CA GLN A 173 -5.07 -2.01 -14.14
C GLN A 173 -3.72 -1.30 -14.15
N ALA A 174 -3.19 -0.94 -12.95
CA ALA A 174 -1.87 -0.32 -12.82
C ALA A 174 -0.76 -1.26 -13.33
N GLY A 175 -0.81 -2.54 -12.98
CA GLY A 175 0.13 -3.55 -13.48
C GLY A 175 0.10 -3.67 -15.01
N ARG A 176 -1.08 -3.73 -15.60
CA ARG A 176 -1.24 -3.77 -17.08
C ARG A 176 -0.73 -2.49 -17.75
N ALA A 177 -1.03 -1.33 -17.17
CA ALA A 177 -0.56 -0.03 -17.67
C ALA A 177 0.97 0.10 -17.56
N ALA A 178 1.59 -0.55 -16.58
CA ALA A 178 3.04 -0.70 -16.43
C ALA A 178 3.63 -1.84 -17.29
N ALA A 179 2.85 -2.43 -18.20
CA ALA A 179 3.23 -3.57 -19.04
C ALA A 179 3.60 -4.86 -18.24
N LEU A 180 3.10 -5.01 -17.02
CA LEU A 180 3.23 -6.22 -16.20
C LEU A 180 2.09 -7.24 -16.44
N ARG A 181 2.32 -8.47 -15.99
CA ARG A 181 1.33 -9.55 -16.01
C ARG A 181 0.60 -9.69 -14.69
#